data_528d168e062ddf7c3765ab54b7f9e187
#
_entry.id   528d168e062ddf7c3765ab54b7f9e187
#
_cell.length_a   1.000
_cell.length_b   1.000
_cell.length_c   1.000
_cell.angle_alpha   90.00
_cell.angle_beta   90.00
_cell.angle_gamma   90.00
#
_symmetry.space_group_name_H-M   'P 1'
#
loop_
_entity.id
_entity.type
_entity.pdbx_description
1 polymer ?
#
loop_
_entity_poly.entity_id
_entity_poly.type
_entity_poly.pdbx_seq_one_letter_code
_entity_poly.pdbx_strand_id
1 'polypeptide(L)'
;GFIGCDKLILITKNDSSDASLEFYNSDGGTSGACGNGTRGVADLLSKENNKSLVTLTTKSGDLKSEILGKKLVSTEIGKGRTEWNEIPLSEELDTNNLNIKITDLNNNNHTGGTAVNVGNPHIIFFVENNENFEIKKIGPQIEHHPLFPEKCNVTLATVVNKELIKVKVWERGAGLTKACGTAACATAFAAMRNGLSGNKVDIEFSTGKLSIFIDENDSIHMKGPVSDIKEINIKI
;
A
#
# COMPACT_ATOMS: atom_id res chain seq x y z
N GLY A 1 -30.29 -1.05 -6.53
CA GLY A 1 -29.31 -1.78 -7.33
C GLY A 1 -27.96 -1.73 -6.65
N PHE A 2 -27.36 -2.89 -6.42
CA PHE A 2 -26.02 -2.97 -5.79
C PHE A 2 -24.95 -2.61 -6.84
N ILE A 3 -24.23 -1.52 -6.63
CA ILE A 3 -23.05 -1.22 -7.44
C ILE A 3 -21.88 -1.90 -6.75
N GLY A 4 -21.48 -3.07 -7.25
CA GLY A 4 -20.31 -3.76 -6.75
C GLY A 4 -19.05 -2.94 -7.05
N CYS A 5 -18.49 -2.28 -6.04
CA CYS A 5 -17.17 -1.63 -6.13
C CYS A 5 -16.33 -2.05 -4.93
N ASP A 6 -15.02 -2.13 -5.14
CA ASP A 6 -14.10 -2.46 -4.06
C ASP A 6 -13.96 -1.30 -3.07
N LYS A 7 -14.01 -0.06 -3.58
CA LYS A 7 -13.94 1.17 -2.79
C LYS A 7 -14.76 2.28 -3.41
N LEU A 8 -15.36 3.10 -2.55
CA LEU A 8 -15.97 4.38 -2.90
C LEU A 8 -15.03 5.52 -2.45
N ILE A 9 -14.85 6.52 -3.29
CA ILE A 9 -14.09 7.73 -2.99
C ILE A 9 -15.03 8.92 -3.10
N LEU A 10 -15.24 9.61 -1.99
CA LEU A 10 -15.94 10.88 -1.98
C LEU A 10 -14.93 12.00 -2.24
N ILE A 11 -15.18 12.81 -3.27
CA ILE A 11 -14.36 13.96 -3.65
C ILE A 11 -15.14 15.22 -3.26
N THR A 12 -14.58 16.05 -2.40
CA THR A 12 -15.20 17.30 -1.95
C THR A 12 -14.27 18.48 -2.22
N LYS A 13 -14.85 19.66 -2.42
CA LYS A 13 -14.07 20.90 -2.60
C LYS A 13 -13.27 21.19 -1.33
N ASN A 14 -12.07 21.75 -1.53
CA ASN A 14 -11.19 22.17 -0.46
C ASN A 14 -10.53 23.50 -0.87
N ASP A 15 -10.48 24.48 0.05
CA ASP A 15 -9.92 25.80 -0.23
C ASP A 15 -8.38 25.81 -0.21
N SER A 16 -7.75 24.82 0.43
CA SER A 16 -6.29 24.72 0.58
C SER A 16 -5.62 23.72 -0.35
N SER A 17 -6.40 22.88 -1.04
CA SER A 17 -5.92 21.87 -1.98
C SER A 17 -6.88 21.72 -3.17
N ASP A 18 -6.53 20.91 -4.16
CA ASP A 18 -7.40 20.68 -5.31
C ASP A 18 -8.69 19.94 -4.96
N ALA A 19 -8.65 19.05 -3.95
CA ALA A 19 -9.83 18.42 -3.38
C ALA A 19 -9.50 17.70 -2.04
N SER A 20 -10.53 17.41 -1.24
CA SER A 20 -10.45 16.46 -0.13
C SER A 20 -11.01 15.11 -0.54
N LEU A 21 -10.39 14.04 -0.06
CA LEU A 21 -10.77 12.66 -0.33
C LEU A 21 -11.17 11.92 0.95
N GLU A 22 -12.30 11.23 0.88
CA GLU A 22 -12.70 10.23 1.86
C GLU A 22 -12.85 8.88 1.17
N PHE A 23 -12.31 7.83 1.81
CA PHE A 23 -12.31 6.48 1.25
C PHE A 23 -13.22 5.57 2.08
N TYR A 24 -14.09 4.83 1.40
CA TYR A 24 -15.01 3.86 2.00
C TYR A 24 -14.81 2.48 1.37
N ASN A 25 -14.77 1.46 2.21
CA ASN A 25 -14.74 0.06 1.78
C ASN A 25 -16.14 -0.39 1.34
N SER A 26 -16.22 -1.55 0.71
CA SER A 26 -17.49 -2.15 0.27
C SER A 26 -18.46 -2.48 1.41
N ASP A 27 -17.96 -2.62 2.65
CA ASP A 27 -18.75 -2.82 3.88
C ASP A 27 -19.26 -1.50 4.49
N GLY A 28 -18.93 -0.34 3.89
CA GLY A 28 -19.28 0.99 4.40
C GLY A 28 -18.31 1.55 5.44
N GLY A 29 -17.32 0.78 5.88
CA GLY A 29 -16.27 1.24 6.78
C GLY A 29 -15.31 2.21 6.10
N THR A 30 -14.75 3.17 6.87
CA THR A 30 -13.76 4.13 6.33
C THR A 30 -12.39 3.49 6.17
N SER A 31 -11.66 3.89 5.12
CA SER A 31 -10.26 3.53 4.87
C SER A 31 -9.37 4.77 4.95
N GLY A 32 -8.20 4.65 5.55
CA GLY A 32 -7.26 5.80 5.68
C GLY A 32 -6.60 6.19 4.37
N ALA A 33 -6.47 5.26 3.41
CA ALA A 33 -5.80 5.49 2.14
C ALA A 33 -6.28 4.53 1.05
N CYS A 34 -6.16 4.96 -0.20
CA CYS A 34 -6.37 4.16 -1.40
C CYS A 34 -5.46 4.65 -2.52
N GLY A 35 -4.23 4.15 -2.60
CA GLY A 35 -3.22 4.64 -3.54
C GLY A 35 -3.65 4.58 -5.01
N ASN A 36 -4.32 3.49 -5.44
CA ASN A 36 -4.85 3.38 -6.80
C ASN A 36 -5.94 4.42 -7.07
N GLY A 37 -6.86 4.58 -6.11
CA GLY A 37 -7.94 5.56 -6.20
C GLY A 37 -7.41 6.99 -6.24
N THR A 38 -6.45 7.31 -5.37
CA THR A 38 -5.80 8.64 -5.35
C THR A 38 -5.20 9.00 -6.70
N ARG A 39 -4.47 8.07 -7.35
CA ARG A 39 -3.93 8.32 -8.70
C ARG A 39 -5.04 8.56 -9.73
N GLY A 40 -6.14 7.78 -9.66
CA GLY A 40 -7.30 7.97 -10.54
C GLY A 40 -7.94 9.34 -10.37
N VAL A 41 -8.14 9.80 -9.13
CA VAL A 41 -8.69 11.14 -8.84
C VAL A 41 -7.72 12.23 -9.30
N ALA A 42 -6.41 12.06 -9.09
CA ALA A 42 -5.41 13.03 -9.56
C ALA A 42 -5.42 13.16 -11.09
N ASP A 43 -5.54 12.06 -11.83
CA ASP A 43 -5.68 12.08 -13.30
C ASP A 43 -6.98 12.77 -13.74
N LEU A 44 -8.09 12.56 -13.04
CA LEU A 44 -9.36 13.23 -13.29
C LEU A 44 -9.24 14.74 -13.12
N LEU A 45 -8.84 15.19 -11.93
CA LEU A 45 -8.74 16.62 -11.61
C LEU A 45 -7.67 17.34 -12.45
N SER A 46 -6.60 16.63 -12.80
CA SER A 46 -5.59 17.16 -13.74
C SER A 46 -6.21 17.52 -15.09
N LYS A 47 -7.07 16.66 -15.63
CA LYS A 47 -7.77 16.90 -16.91
C LYS A 47 -8.80 18.02 -16.81
N GLU A 48 -9.57 18.05 -15.72
CA GLU A 48 -10.58 19.08 -15.48
C GLU A 48 -9.96 20.48 -15.32
N ASN A 49 -8.84 20.56 -14.60
CA ASN A 49 -8.20 21.84 -14.24
C ASN A 49 -6.99 22.19 -15.12
N ASN A 50 -6.64 21.35 -16.10
CA ASN A 50 -5.46 21.50 -16.97
C ASN A 50 -4.15 21.71 -16.17
N LYS A 51 -3.93 20.90 -15.14
CA LYS A 51 -2.77 20.94 -14.24
C LYS A 51 -1.99 19.64 -14.31
N SER A 52 -0.66 19.67 -14.22
CA SER A 52 0.20 18.50 -14.10
C SER A 52 0.47 18.10 -12.65
N LEU A 53 0.27 19.00 -11.70
CA LEU A 53 0.40 18.76 -10.25
C LEU A 53 -0.97 18.92 -9.60
N VAL A 54 -1.35 17.92 -8.79
CA VAL A 54 -2.61 17.87 -8.05
C VAL A 54 -2.30 17.54 -6.59
N THR A 55 -2.81 18.38 -5.69
CA THR A 55 -2.72 18.15 -4.24
C THR A 55 -4.07 17.71 -3.70
N LEU A 56 -4.09 16.58 -3.01
CA LEU A 56 -5.28 15.94 -2.46
C LEU A 56 -5.17 15.83 -0.95
N THR A 57 -6.09 16.41 -0.22
CA THR A 57 -6.15 16.30 1.25
C THR A 57 -6.87 15.02 1.65
N THR A 58 -6.29 14.25 2.57
CA THR A 58 -6.87 13.04 3.15
C THR A 58 -6.80 13.09 4.68
N LYS A 59 -7.43 12.13 5.36
CA LYS A 59 -7.28 11.97 6.82
C LYS A 59 -5.83 11.76 7.26
N SER A 60 -4.99 11.22 6.38
CA SER A 60 -3.57 10.93 6.65
C SER A 60 -2.63 12.08 6.27
N GLY A 61 -3.16 13.19 5.78
CA GLY A 61 -2.42 14.36 5.31
C GLY A 61 -2.59 14.61 3.82
N ASP A 62 -1.83 15.58 3.32
CA ASP A 62 -1.84 15.98 1.92
C ASP A 62 -0.98 15.04 1.07
N LEU A 63 -1.53 14.64 -0.06
CA LEU A 63 -0.89 13.79 -1.05
C LEU A 63 -0.67 14.60 -2.34
N LYS A 64 0.58 14.72 -2.76
CA LYS A 64 0.94 15.39 -4.02
C LYS A 64 1.06 14.36 -5.12
N SER A 65 0.35 14.60 -6.20
CA SER A 65 0.36 13.74 -7.40
C SER A 65 0.85 14.49 -8.60
N GLU A 66 1.77 13.90 -9.34
CA GLU A 66 2.30 14.41 -10.60
C GLU A 66 1.86 13.51 -11.76
N ILE A 67 1.30 14.14 -12.80
CA ILE A 67 0.89 13.46 -14.03
C ILE A 67 2.10 13.42 -14.97
N LEU A 68 2.69 12.23 -15.13
CA LEU A 68 3.93 12.02 -15.88
C LEU A 68 3.71 11.75 -17.38
N GLY A 69 2.45 11.71 -17.81
CA GLY A 69 2.08 11.44 -19.19
C GLY A 69 0.73 10.72 -19.31
N LYS A 70 0.43 10.17 -20.48
CA LYS A 70 -0.83 9.47 -20.71
C LYS A 70 -0.98 8.30 -19.71
N LYS A 71 -1.97 8.43 -18.80
CA LYS A 71 -2.34 7.38 -17.84
C LYS A 71 -1.21 6.93 -16.89
N LEU A 72 -0.27 7.81 -16.59
CA LEU A 72 0.81 7.51 -15.67
C LEU A 72 0.89 8.62 -14.62
N VAL A 73 0.71 8.25 -13.36
CA VAL A 73 0.69 9.18 -12.22
C VAL A 73 1.67 8.72 -11.16
N SER A 74 2.43 9.67 -10.62
CA SER A 74 3.25 9.50 -9.42
C SER A 74 2.60 10.23 -8.26
N THR A 75 2.39 9.57 -7.13
CA THR A 75 1.84 10.17 -5.92
C THR A 75 2.82 10.01 -4.78
N GLU A 76 3.13 11.12 -4.10
CA GLU A 76 3.85 11.12 -2.84
C GLU A 76 2.91 10.62 -1.73
N ILE A 77 3.29 9.53 -1.07
CA ILE A 77 2.46 8.87 -0.04
C ILE A 77 2.82 9.36 1.37
N GLY A 78 3.92 10.09 1.50
CA GLY A 78 4.50 10.49 2.77
C GLY A 78 5.69 9.62 3.15
N LYS A 79 6.07 9.63 4.43
CA LYS A 79 7.25 8.93 4.94
C LYS A 79 6.92 7.58 5.53
N GLY A 80 7.83 6.63 5.37
CA GLY A 80 7.80 5.39 6.11
C GLY A 80 8.17 5.61 7.59
N ARG A 81 7.45 4.98 8.50
CA ARG A 81 7.70 5.03 9.94
C ARG A 81 8.16 3.66 10.41
N THR A 82 9.07 3.66 11.35
CA THR A 82 9.78 2.44 11.75
C THR A 82 9.85 2.25 13.26
N GLU A 83 9.54 3.29 14.03
CA GLU A 83 9.46 3.17 15.47
C GLU A 83 8.26 2.29 15.86
N TRP A 84 8.47 1.43 16.84
CA TRP A 84 7.45 0.45 17.26
C TRP A 84 6.12 1.10 17.64
N ASN A 85 6.15 2.26 18.31
CA ASN A 85 4.95 3.01 18.71
C ASN A 85 4.26 3.73 17.54
N GLU A 86 5.00 4.04 16.46
CA GLU A 86 4.42 4.62 15.23
C GLU A 86 3.81 3.53 14.32
N ILE A 87 4.25 2.26 14.45
CA ILE A 87 3.66 1.10 13.78
C ILE A 87 2.43 0.58 14.53
N PRO A 88 2.08 1.11 15.64
CA PRO A 88 1.43 0.76 16.88
C PRO A 88 1.56 -0.73 17.27
N LEU A 89 2.79 -1.16 17.50
CA LEU A 89 3.04 -2.45 18.13
C LEU A 89 2.68 -2.41 19.61
N SER A 90 2.36 -3.57 20.20
CA SER A 90 2.01 -3.70 21.61
C SER A 90 3.19 -3.51 22.59
N GLU A 91 4.42 -3.62 22.10
CA GLU A 91 5.65 -3.50 22.89
C GLU A 91 6.83 -3.07 22.03
N GLU A 92 7.89 -2.60 22.69
CA GLU A 92 9.14 -2.18 22.03
C GLU A 92 9.92 -3.41 21.52
N LEU A 93 10.13 -3.46 20.20
CA LEU A 93 10.85 -4.54 19.52
C LEU A 93 11.69 -3.99 18.37
N ASP A 94 12.66 -4.77 17.90
CA ASP A 94 13.34 -4.50 16.63
C ASP A 94 12.38 -4.70 15.45
N THR A 95 11.92 -3.59 14.89
CA THR A 95 10.97 -3.59 13.79
C THR A 95 11.53 -4.11 12.47
N ASN A 96 12.86 -4.24 12.33
CA ASN A 96 13.47 -4.88 11.18
C ASN A 96 13.26 -6.40 11.19
N ASN A 97 13.15 -6.99 12.39
CA ASN A 97 12.94 -8.43 12.54
C ASN A 97 12.13 -8.75 13.81
N LEU A 98 10.82 -8.90 13.66
CA LEU A 98 9.93 -9.25 14.79
C LEU A 98 10.03 -10.71 15.22
N ASN A 99 10.85 -11.55 14.55
CA ASN A 99 10.97 -12.98 14.82
C ASN A 99 9.64 -13.75 14.82
N ILE A 100 8.65 -13.26 14.06
CA ILE A 100 7.36 -13.95 13.93
C ILE A 100 7.53 -15.16 13.03
N LYS A 101 6.93 -16.28 13.45
CA LYS A 101 7.01 -17.56 12.76
C LYS A 101 5.91 -17.69 11.73
N ILE A 102 6.27 -18.08 10.50
CA ILE A 102 5.37 -18.52 9.45
C ILE A 102 5.78 -19.90 8.95
N THR A 103 4.85 -20.65 8.34
CA THR A 103 5.09 -22.01 7.88
C THR A 103 4.84 -22.11 6.38
N ASP A 104 5.74 -22.76 5.64
CA ASP A 104 5.59 -23.01 4.21
C ASP A 104 4.69 -24.22 3.91
N LEU A 105 4.45 -24.50 2.63
CA LEU A 105 3.62 -25.63 2.18
C LEU A 105 4.24 -26.99 2.49
N ASN A 106 5.53 -27.05 2.78
CA ASN A 106 6.26 -28.27 3.16
C ASN A 106 6.35 -28.43 4.70
N ASN A 107 5.63 -27.59 5.45
CA ASN A 107 5.66 -27.53 6.92
C ASN A 107 7.02 -27.10 7.53
N ASN A 108 7.89 -26.43 6.74
CA ASN A 108 9.08 -25.84 7.30
C ASN A 108 8.74 -24.49 7.94
N ASN A 109 9.41 -24.20 9.06
CA ASN A 109 9.23 -22.97 9.79
C ASN A 109 10.25 -21.94 9.32
N HIS A 110 9.76 -20.73 9.08
CA HIS A 110 10.55 -19.54 8.77
C HIS A 110 10.24 -18.48 9.81
N THR A 111 11.24 -17.78 10.28
CA THR A 111 11.08 -16.67 11.23
C THR A 111 11.52 -15.37 10.59
N GLY A 112 10.87 -14.26 10.92
CA GLY A 112 11.20 -12.97 10.36
C GLY A 112 10.10 -11.95 10.60
N GLY A 113 9.94 -11.06 9.62
CA GLY A 113 8.91 -10.02 9.61
C GLY A 113 9.47 -8.65 9.91
N THR A 114 9.60 -7.82 8.87
CA THR A 114 9.92 -6.40 8.97
C THR A 114 8.61 -5.61 9.08
N ALA A 115 8.45 -4.86 10.16
CA ALA A 115 7.28 -4.02 10.37
C ALA A 115 7.56 -2.57 9.99
N VAL A 116 6.60 -1.94 9.30
CA VAL A 116 6.64 -0.52 8.91
C VAL A 116 5.23 0.06 8.87
N ASN A 117 5.11 1.39 9.00
CA ASN A 117 3.86 2.10 8.80
C ASN A 117 4.03 3.13 7.67
N VAL A 118 3.19 3.07 6.66
CA VAL A 118 3.11 4.01 5.52
C VAL A 118 1.73 4.68 5.44
N GLY A 119 1.16 5.01 6.61
CA GLY A 119 -0.22 5.47 6.80
C GLY A 119 -1.14 4.38 7.37
N ASN A 120 -0.67 3.14 7.39
CA ASN A 120 -1.26 1.98 8.05
C ASN A 120 -0.16 0.94 8.35
N PRO A 121 -0.36 0.06 9.35
CA PRO A 121 0.66 -0.93 9.73
C PRO A 121 0.77 -2.07 8.71
N HIS A 122 2.01 -2.42 8.41
CA HIS A 122 2.39 -3.52 7.53
C HIS A 122 3.46 -4.39 8.19
N ILE A 123 3.40 -5.69 7.92
CA ILE A 123 4.50 -6.62 8.14
C ILE A 123 4.86 -7.31 6.83
N ILE A 124 6.16 -7.36 6.53
CA ILE A 124 6.69 -7.93 5.31
C ILE A 124 7.61 -9.10 5.66
N PHE A 125 7.29 -10.28 5.16
CA PHE A 125 8.17 -11.46 5.23
C PHE A 125 8.92 -11.59 3.92
N PHE A 126 10.22 -11.36 3.95
CA PHE A 126 11.10 -11.62 2.80
C PHE A 126 11.42 -13.11 2.77
N VAL A 127 10.94 -13.78 1.73
CA VAL A 127 11.06 -15.24 1.55
C VAL A 127 11.70 -15.55 0.21
N GLU A 128 12.39 -16.69 0.11
CA GLU A 128 13.06 -17.11 -1.12
C GLU A 128 12.08 -17.24 -2.30
N ASN A 129 10.92 -17.86 -2.06
CA ASN A 129 9.85 -17.96 -3.04
C ASN A 129 8.48 -17.89 -2.35
N ASN A 130 7.72 -16.81 -2.60
CA ASN A 130 6.40 -16.60 -1.99
C ASN A 130 5.32 -17.58 -2.53
N GLU A 131 5.59 -18.30 -3.64
CA GLU A 131 4.72 -19.37 -4.11
C GLU A 131 4.71 -20.58 -3.17
N ASN A 132 5.76 -20.76 -2.37
CA ASN A 132 5.86 -21.85 -1.39
C ASN A 132 5.03 -21.58 -0.13
N PHE A 133 4.27 -20.48 -0.06
CA PHE A 133 3.49 -20.10 1.11
C PHE A 133 2.02 -19.87 0.77
N GLU A 134 1.13 -20.33 1.65
CA GLU A 134 -0.31 -20.11 1.51
C GLU A 134 -0.75 -18.88 2.30
N ILE A 135 -0.73 -17.71 1.66
CA ILE A 135 -1.05 -16.44 2.32
C ILE A 135 -2.46 -16.42 2.92
N LYS A 136 -3.41 -17.18 2.37
CA LYS A 136 -4.78 -17.31 2.92
C LYS A 136 -4.82 -17.97 4.30
N LYS A 137 -3.80 -18.77 4.65
CA LYS A 137 -3.64 -19.35 5.99
C LYS A 137 -2.81 -18.45 6.90
N ILE A 138 -1.71 -17.90 6.37
CA ILE A 138 -0.78 -17.05 7.13
C ILE A 138 -1.40 -15.69 7.44
N GLY A 139 -2.03 -15.06 6.45
CA GLY A 139 -2.56 -13.70 6.53
C GLY A 139 -3.46 -13.46 7.74
N PRO A 140 -4.54 -14.25 7.94
CA PRO A 140 -5.44 -14.07 9.09
C PRO A 140 -4.75 -14.23 10.45
N GLN A 141 -3.79 -15.16 10.56
CA GLN A 141 -3.07 -15.40 11.80
C GLN A 141 -2.18 -14.22 12.17
N ILE A 142 -1.49 -13.66 11.17
CA ILE A 142 -0.57 -12.53 11.38
C ILE A 142 -1.34 -11.21 11.50
N GLU A 143 -2.41 -11.00 10.71
CA GLU A 143 -3.29 -9.83 10.84
C GLU A 143 -3.76 -9.64 12.29
N HIS A 144 -4.07 -10.73 12.99
CA HIS A 144 -4.58 -10.74 14.36
C HIS A 144 -3.52 -11.10 15.40
N HIS A 145 -2.23 -11.04 15.03
CA HIS A 145 -1.16 -11.35 15.96
C HIS A 145 -1.14 -10.34 17.12
N PRO A 146 -0.94 -10.77 18.40
CA PRO A 146 -0.98 -9.89 19.57
C PRO A 146 -0.06 -8.67 19.51
N LEU A 147 1.04 -8.75 18.77
CA LEU A 147 1.93 -7.59 18.53
C LEU A 147 1.28 -6.46 17.74
N PHE A 148 0.16 -6.72 17.03
CA PHE A 148 -0.55 -5.71 16.25
C PHE A 148 -1.97 -5.46 16.81
N PRO A 149 -2.13 -4.68 17.89
CA PRO A 149 -3.45 -4.40 18.49
C PRO A 149 -4.46 -3.80 17.49
N GLU A 150 -3.97 -2.98 16.56
CA GLU A 150 -4.77 -2.39 15.49
C GLU A 150 -4.85 -3.26 14.23
N LYS A 151 -4.37 -4.51 14.29
CA LYS A 151 -4.17 -5.42 13.16
C LYS A 151 -3.20 -4.84 12.13
N CYS A 152 -2.76 -5.64 11.16
CA CYS A 152 -1.81 -5.22 10.13
C CYS A 152 -2.12 -5.83 8.77
N ASN A 153 -1.54 -5.24 7.73
CA ASN A 153 -1.45 -5.84 6.41
C ASN A 153 -0.24 -6.78 6.36
N VAL A 154 -0.37 -7.89 5.69
CA VAL A 154 0.66 -8.93 5.64
C VAL A 154 1.14 -9.13 4.21
N THR A 155 2.44 -9.06 3.99
CA THR A 155 3.05 -9.25 2.67
C THR A 155 4.07 -10.39 2.72
N LEU A 156 3.96 -11.32 1.77
CA LEU A 156 4.99 -12.29 1.42
C LEU A 156 5.75 -11.75 0.20
N ALA A 157 7.03 -11.45 0.36
CA ALA A 157 7.85 -10.80 -0.65
C ALA A 157 9.02 -11.68 -1.10
N THR A 158 9.18 -11.87 -2.40
CA THR A 158 10.34 -12.53 -3.02
C THR A 158 11.17 -11.49 -3.74
N VAL A 159 12.40 -11.30 -3.30
CA VAL A 159 13.37 -10.40 -3.95
C VAL A 159 13.94 -11.12 -5.18
N VAL A 160 13.52 -10.71 -6.37
CA VAL A 160 14.06 -11.27 -7.64
C VAL A 160 15.45 -10.68 -7.91
N ASN A 161 15.58 -9.37 -7.72
CA ASN A 161 16.83 -8.61 -7.77
C ASN A 161 16.62 -7.26 -7.08
N LYS A 162 17.64 -6.40 -7.07
CA LYS A 162 17.57 -5.07 -6.41
C LYS A 162 16.54 -4.11 -7.00
N GLU A 163 16.01 -4.40 -8.20
CA GLU A 163 15.05 -3.56 -8.92
C GLU A 163 13.65 -4.18 -9.03
N LEU A 164 13.48 -5.44 -8.60
CA LEU A 164 12.21 -6.17 -8.72
C LEU A 164 11.93 -7.06 -7.51
N ILE A 165 10.76 -6.87 -6.90
CA ILE A 165 10.24 -7.69 -5.80
C ILE A 165 8.83 -8.16 -6.16
N LYS A 166 8.57 -9.48 -6.08
CA LYS A 166 7.25 -10.08 -6.26
C LYS A 166 6.55 -10.23 -4.94
N VAL A 167 5.25 -9.90 -4.89
CA VAL A 167 4.49 -9.90 -3.64
C VAL A 167 3.16 -10.62 -3.73
N LYS A 168 2.76 -11.22 -2.60
CA LYS A 168 1.39 -11.63 -2.28
C LYS A 168 0.96 -10.87 -1.04
N VAL A 169 -0.25 -10.30 -1.06
CA VAL A 169 -0.72 -9.40 -0.01
C VAL A 169 -2.05 -9.88 0.57
N TRP A 170 -2.09 -9.90 1.89
CA TRP A 170 -3.30 -10.01 2.69
C TRP A 170 -3.56 -8.65 3.34
N GLU A 171 -4.62 -7.97 2.91
CA GLU A 171 -4.97 -6.66 3.44
C GLU A 171 -5.83 -6.76 4.69
N ARG A 172 -5.53 -5.95 5.67
CA ARG A 172 -6.27 -5.80 6.92
C ARG A 172 -7.76 -5.56 6.65
N GLY A 173 -8.61 -6.46 7.12
CA GLY A 173 -10.06 -6.37 6.98
C GLY A 173 -10.61 -6.66 5.58
N ALA A 174 -9.76 -6.91 4.57
CA ALA A 174 -10.19 -7.19 3.20
C ALA A 174 -9.72 -8.56 2.68
N GLY A 175 -8.69 -9.13 3.30
CA GLY A 175 -8.16 -10.44 2.93
C GLY A 175 -7.20 -10.40 1.74
N LEU A 176 -7.16 -11.50 0.97
CA LEU A 176 -6.28 -11.60 -0.20
C LEU A 176 -6.76 -10.65 -1.30
N THR A 177 -5.91 -9.69 -1.67
CA THR A 177 -6.16 -8.72 -2.74
C THR A 177 -5.20 -8.89 -3.90
N LYS A 178 -5.60 -8.41 -5.07
CA LYS A 178 -4.80 -8.52 -6.32
C LYS A 178 -3.70 -7.48 -6.41
N ALA A 179 -3.87 -6.34 -5.76
CA ALA A 179 -2.92 -5.24 -5.71
C ALA A 179 -3.25 -4.30 -4.54
N CYS A 180 -2.21 -3.82 -3.86
CA CYS A 180 -2.33 -2.88 -2.75
C CYS A 180 -1.21 -1.84 -2.83
N GLY A 181 -1.56 -0.56 -2.98
CA GLY A 181 -0.58 0.51 -3.12
C GLY A 181 0.28 0.71 -1.86
N THR A 182 -0.34 0.69 -0.68
CA THR A 182 0.41 0.83 0.59
C THR A 182 1.30 -0.37 0.87
N ALA A 183 0.89 -1.59 0.48
CA ALA A 183 1.74 -2.77 0.59
C ALA A 183 2.97 -2.68 -0.34
N ALA A 184 2.81 -2.11 -1.55
CA ALA A 184 3.95 -1.85 -2.43
C ALA A 184 4.93 -0.86 -1.78
N CYS A 185 4.44 0.26 -1.25
CA CYS A 185 5.24 1.27 -0.56
C CYS A 185 5.95 0.69 0.67
N ALA A 186 5.22 -0.04 1.51
CA ALA A 186 5.76 -0.68 2.71
C ALA A 186 6.84 -1.72 2.36
N THR A 187 6.61 -2.55 1.32
CA THR A 187 7.58 -3.55 0.88
C THR A 187 8.86 -2.91 0.34
N ALA A 188 8.75 -1.87 -0.50
CA ALA A 188 9.90 -1.16 -1.03
C ALA A 188 10.73 -0.50 0.09
N PHE A 189 10.05 0.17 1.03
CA PHE A 189 10.69 0.83 2.16
C PHE A 189 11.38 -0.18 3.09
N ALA A 190 10.74 -1.29 3.42
CA ALA A 190 11.31 -2.36 4.20
C ALA A 190 12.51 -3.02 3.48
N ALA A 191 12.42 -3.25 2.17
CA ALA A 191 13.50 -3.83 1.37
C ALA A 191 14.73 -2.92 1.33
N MET A 192 14.53 -1.62 1.15
CA MET A 192 15.62 -0.64 1.17
C MET A 192 16.32 -0.63 2.53
N ARG A 193 15.57 -0.58 3.63
CA ARG A 193 16.13 -0.63 5.00
C ARG A 193 16.95 -1.88 5.29
N ASN A 194 16.53 -3.02 4.74
CA ASN A 194 17.24 -4.29 4.89
C ASN A 194 18.37 -4.48 3.85
N GLY A 195 18.66 -3.49 2.99
CA GLY A 195 19.70 -3.59 1.96
C GLY A 195 19.37 -4.56 0.82
N LEU A 196 18.10 -4.97 0.71
CA LEU A 196 17.61 -5.93 -0.28
C LEU A 196 17.31 -5.26 -1.63
N SER A 197 17.03 -3.95 -1.63
CA SER A 197 16.84 -3.14 -2.84
C SER A 197 17.58 -1.81 -2.74
N GLY A 198 17.65 -1.07 -3.87
CA GLY A 198 17.98 0.36 -3.87
C GLY A 198 16.76 1.20 -3.48
N ASN A 199 16.90 2.52 -3.61
CA ASN A 199 15.82 3.49 -3.35
C ASN A 199 14.75 3.52 -4.45
N LYS A 200 14.93 2.76 -5.53
CA LYS A 200 13.95 2.60 -6.62
C LYS A 200 13.78 1.12 -6.91
N VAL A 201 12.54 0.64 -6.82
CA VAL A 201 12.21 -0.77 -7.02
C VAL A 201 10.80 -0.93 -7.58
N ASP A 202 10.63 -1.89 -8.48
CA ASP A 202 9.33 -2.33 -8.98
C ASP A 202 8.76 -3.41 -8.06
N ILE A 203 7.53 -3.21 -7.63
CA ILE A 203 6.76 -4.19 -6.84
C ILE A 203 5.74 -4.84 -7.78
N GLU A 204 5.91 -6.14 -8.00
CA GLU A 204 5.08 -6.93 -8.91
C GLU A 204 4.00 -7.70 -8.16
N PHE A 205 2.76 -7.46 -8.54
CA PHE A 205 1.57 -8.20 -8.15
C PHE A 205 1.14 -9.12 -9.28
N SER A 206 0.19 -10.01 -9.03
CA SER A 206 -0.38 -10.87 -10.09
C SER A 206 -1.06 -10.10 -11.23
N THR A 207 -1.43 -8.85 -11.02
CA THR A 207 -2.18 -8.00 -11.98
C THR A 207 -1.37 -6.86 -12.59
N GLY A 208 -0.10 -6.71 -12.23
CA GLY A 208 0.76 -5.63 -12.75
C GLY A 208 1.81 -5.16 -11.76
N LYS A 209 2.44 -4.04 -12.07
CA LYS A 209 3.55 -3.48 -11.30
C LYS A 209 3.27 -2.06 -10.83
N LEU A 210 3.84 -1.72 -9.70
CA LEU A 210 4.00 -0.35 -9.21
C LEU A 210 5.48 -0.05 -9.04
N SER A 211 5.94 1.08 -9.56
CA SER A 211 7.31 1.55 -9.32
C SER A 211 7.32 2.44 -8.09
N ILE A 212 8.13 2.09 -7.12
CA ILE A 212 8.29 2.85 -5.89
C ILE A 212 9.67 3.51 -5.90
N PHE A 213 9.71 4.77 -5.54
CA PHE A 213 10.92 5.55 -5.34
C PHE A 213 10.88 6.19 -3.95
N ILE A 214 11.99 6.09 -3.23
CA ILE A 214 12.18 6.71 -1.92
C ILE A 214 13.25 7.77 -2.08
N ASP A 215 12.91 9.01 -1.80
CA ASP A 215 13.85 10.12 -1.95
C ASP A 215 14.79 10.27 -0.75
N GLU A 216 15.68 11.25 -0.79
CA GLU A 216 16.67 11.55 0.25
C GLU A 216 16.08 12.01 1.59
N ASN A 217 14.80 12.38 1.59
CA ASN A 217 14.04 12.77 2.77
C ASN A 217 13.16 11.63 3.32
N ASP A 218 13.34 10.40 2.83
CA ASP A 218 12.52 9.23 3.12
C ASP A 218 11.05 9.36 2.69
N SER A 219 10.73 10.31 1.78
CA SER A 219 9.40 10.39 1.18
C SER A 219 9.22 9.31 0.12
N ILE A 220 8.10 8.62 0.20
CA ILE A 220 7.78 7.48 -0.65
C ILE A 220 6.91 7.97 -1.81
N HIS A 221 7.38 7.77 -3.03
CA HIS A 221 6.67 8.08 -4.27
C HIS A 221 6.22 6.80 -4.95
N MET A 222 4.92 6.69 -5.18
CA MET A 222 4.31 5.54 -5.86
C MET A 222 3.87 5.92 -7.26
N LYS A 223 4.55 5.38 -8.26
CA LYS A 223 4.25 5.56 -9.67
C LYS A 223 3.52 4.35 -10.23
N GLY A 224 2.41 4.58 -10.91
CA GLY A 224 1.66 3.51 -11.53
C GLY A 224 0.65 4.00 -12.58
N PRO A 225 0.11 3.08 -13.38
CA PRO A 225 -0.89 3.40 -14.36
C PRO A 225 -2.23 3.75 -13.70
N VAL A 226 -3.06 4.48 -14.45
CA VAL A 226 -4.48 4.71 -14.16
C VAL A 226 -5.32 4.19 -15.32
N SER A 227 -6.51 3.65 -15.00
CA SER A 227 -7.48 3.19 -15.99
C SER A 227 -8.28 4.37 -16.56
N ASP A 228 -9.00 4.13 -17.66
CA ASP A 228 -9.97 5.10 -18.16
C ASP A 228 -11.10 5.27 -17.15
N ILE A 229 -11.43 6.53 -16.90
CA ILE A 229 -12.55 6.91 -16.06
C ILE A 229 -13.82 6.83 -16.90
N LYS A 230 -14.86 6.23 -16.35
CA LYS A 230 -16.18 6.13 -16.99
C LYS A 230 -17.21 6.81 -16.10
N GLU A 231 -17.98 7.69 -16.69
CA GLU A 231 -19.16 8.25 -16.03
C GLU A 231 -20.26 7.20 -15.98
N ILE A 232 -20.92 7.06 -14.83
CA ILE A 232 -22.07 6.17 -14.65
C ILE A 232 -23.19 6.94 -13.97
N ASN A 233 -24.43 6.68 -14.40
CA ASN A 233 -25.63 7.22 -13.76
C ASN A 233 -26.16 6.20 -12.74
N ILE A 234 -26.28 6.63 -11.49
CA ILE A 234 -26.81 5.83 -10.40
C ILE A 234 -28.18 6.37 -10.04
N LYS A 235 -29.21 5.51 -10.09
CA LYS A 235 -30.51 5.83 -9.47
C LYS A 235 -30.43 5.41 -8.01
N ILE A 236 -30.49 6.39 -7.12
CA ILE A 236 -30.58 6.21 -5.66
C ILE A 236 -32.05 5.98 -5.28
#